data_745a1b360d9c50dcf6facfd057a76580
#
_entry.id   745a1b360d9c50dcf6facfd057a76580
#
_cell.length_a   1.000
_cell.length_b   1.000
_cell.length_c   1.000
_cell.angle_alpha   90.00
_cell.angle_beta   90.00
_cell.angle_gamma   90.00
#
_symmetry.space_group_name_H-M   'P 1'
#
loop_
_entity.id
_entity.type
_entity.pdbx_description
1 polymer ?
#
loop_
_entity_poly.entity_id
_entity_poly.type
_entity_poly.pdbx_seq_one_letter_code
_entity_poly.pdbx_strand_id
1 'polypeptide(L)'
;SCGNYEGLIEIYKKGIEICRSKHTPVIFHITECTQPQGHSTSGSHERYKSEDQLKHESEIDCIIKMKQWIIENNIAKAPELDNIEKEAIKRVKQARKNAWDNYLNPIIAKKEEFLNLVDVTNCDCAHTDEIEQIKKDLQKVGEPIYKDVIASSKKILRLICNSCSNPQNSLKINLTNWLDKEMEYFNQCYSSHLYSQSELSATNVEIKHPQYDDKPEILPGREILRDNFDKIFDNNPLVYAFGEDVGKIGGVNQTYEGLQDKYGENRIFDTGIRETTIIGQGLGMALRGLRPIAEIQYLDYLLYGLQILSDDLATLHYRTFGRQIAPLIIRTRGHRLEGIWHSGSPMGAILSTLR
;
A
#
# COMPACT_ATOMS: atom_id res chain seq x y z
N SER A 1 13.93 -2.84 -29.60
CA SER A 1 14.52 -1.65 -28.97
C SER A 1 13.44 -0.75 -28.43
N CYS A 2 13.65 -0.13 -27.27
CA CYS A 2 12.67 0.78 -26.68
C CYS A 2 12.48 2.10 -27.47
N GLY A 3 13.42 2.44 -28.37
CA GLY A 3 13.29 3.59 -29.26
C GLY A 3 12.56 3.32 -30.59
N ASN A 4 12.13 2.09 -30.85
CA ASN A 4 11.35 1.75 -32.04
C ASN A 4 9.84 1.72 -31.69
N TYR A 5 9.20 2.87 -31.72
CA TYR A 5 7.81 3.04 -31.28
C TYR A 5 6.80 2.29 -32.17
N GLU A 6 6.99 2.32 -33.49
CA GLU A 6 6.10 1.60 -34.43
C GLU A 6 6.18 0.11 -34.21
N GLY A 7 7.39 -0.44 -34.18
CA GLY A 7 7.60 -1.87 -33.92
C GLY A 7 7.10 -2.30 -32.55
N LEU A 8 7.19 -1.46 -31.51
CA LEU A 8 6.64 -1.75 -30.19
C LEU A 8 5.11 -1.84 -30.25
N ILE A 9 4.45 -0.89 -30.90
CA ILE A 9 2.98 -0.89 -31.04
C ILE A 9 2.52 -2.16 -31.76
N GLU A 10 3.17 -2.55 -32.85
CA GLU A 10 2.83 -3.75 -33.60
C GLU A 10 3.01 -5.04 -32.80
N ILE A 11 4.14 -5.16 -32.10
CA ILE A 11 4.43 -6.33 -31.26
C ILE A 11 3.42 -6.45 -30.11
N TYR A 12 3.11 -5.32 -29.44
CA TYR A 12 2.14 -5.32 -28.35
C TYR A 12 0.74 -5.68 -28.84
N LYS A 13 0.28 -5.11 -29.96
CA LYS A 13 -1.01 -5.47 -30.57
C LYS A 13 -1.09 -6.97 -30.86
N LYS A 14 -0.06 -7.54 -31.50
CA LYS A 14 0.00 -8.97 -31.81
C LYS A 14 0.00 -9.84 -30.56
N GLY A 15 0.78 -9.48 -29.54
CA GLY A 15 0.84 -10.25 -28.31
C GLY A 15 -0.48 -10.18 -27.51
N ILE A 16 -1.11 -9.02 -27.45
CA ILE A 16 -2.43 -8.86 -26.83
C ILE A 16 -3.49 -9.68 -27.56
N GLU A 17 -3.46 -9.71 -28.88
CA GLU A 17 -4.38 -10.53 -29.69
C GLU A 17 -4.19 -12.04 -29.39
N ILE A 18 -2.94 -12.52 -29.33
CA ILE A 18 -2.65 -13.91 -28.95
C ILE A 18 -3.20 -14.22 -27.56
N CYS A 19 -2.93 -13.37 -26.56
CA CYS A 19 -3.42 -13.58 -25.21
C CYS A 19 -4.95 -13.65 -25.16
N ARG A 20 -5.64 -12.76 -25.88
CA ARG A 20 -7.11 -12.65 -25.83
C ARG A 20 -7.81 -13.75 -26.63
N SER A 21 -7.25 -14.13 -27.80
CA SER A 21 -7.89 -15.10 -28.70
C SER A 21 -7.52 -16.55 -28.37
N LYS A 22 -6.28 -16.78 -27.90
CA LYS A 22 -5.74 -18.13 -27.67
C LYS A 22 -5.55 -18.48 -26.20
N HIS A 23 -5.78 -17.53 -25.30
CA HIS A 23 -5.52 -17.66 -23.85
C HIS A 23 -4.09 -18.15 -23.54
N THR A 24 -3.13 -17.73 -24.36
CA THR A 24 -1.72 -18.11 -24.26
C THR A 24 -0.93 -16.94 -23.66
N PRO A 25 -0.14 -17.15 -22.59
CA PRO A 25 0.76 -16.13 -22.05
C PRO A 25 1.78 -15.66 -23.09
N VAL A 26 2.11 -14.38 -23.06
CA VAL A 26 3.10 -13.76 -23.94
C VAL A 26 4.11 -12.98 -23.10
N ILE A 27 5.39 -13.13 -23.42
CA ILE A 27 6.48 -12.36 -22.80
C ILE A 27 7.03 -11.40 -23.86
N PHE A 28 7.04 -10.10 -23.53
CA PHE A 28 7.68 -9.07 -24.34
C PHE A 28 9.07 -8.77 -23.78
N HIS A 29 10.12 -9.05 -24.54
CA HIS A 29 11.48 -8.70 -24.19
C HIS A 29 11.86 -7.38 -24.90
N ILE A 30 11.88 -6.28 -24.17
CA ILE A 30 12.26 -4.96 -24.66
C ILE A 30 13.73 -4.73 -24.36
N THR A 31 14.54 -4.51 -25.40
CA THR A 31 15.98 -4.26 -25.29
C THR A 31 16.30 -2.77 -25.42
N GLU A 32 17.52 -2.39 -25.09
CA GLU A 32 18.05 -1.02 -25.19
C GLU A 32 17.21 -0.01 -24.39
N CYS A 33 16.70 -0.44 -23.25
CA CYS A 33 16.06 0.48 -22.30
C CYS A 33 17.12 1.21 -21.50
N THR A 34 16.91 2.50 -21.33
CA THR A 34 17.81 3.35 -20.53
C THR A 34 17.21 3.69 -19.19
N GLN A 35 18.07 3.94 -18.23
CA GLN A 35 17.72 4.43 -16.90
C GLN A 35 18.70 5.55 -16.53
N PRO A 36 18.51 6.76 -17.08
CA PRO A 36 19.49 7.84 -17.00
C PRO A 36 19.90 8.25 -15.59
N GLN A 37 19.02 8.05 -14.60
CA GLN A 37 19.29 8.36 -13.19
C GLN A 37 19.58 7.12 -12.34
N GLY A 38 19.76 5.95 -12.97
CA GLY A 38 19.96 4.67 -12.29
C GLY A 38 18.73 4.22 -11.49
N HIS A 39 18.98 3.42 -10.46
CA HIS A 39 17.90 2.92 -9.57
C HIS A 39 17.22 4.05 -8.81
N SER A 40 18.00 5.06 -8.42
CA SER A 40 17.54 6.24 -7.69
C SER A 40 18.34 7.45 -8.14
N THR A 41 17.92 8.65 -7.76
CA THR A 41 18.64 9.89 -8.06
C THR A 41 20.00 10.03 -7.34
N SER A 42 20.49 8.95 -6.73
CA SER A 42 21.76 8.94 -5.97
C SER A 42 23.03 8.94 -6.83
N GLY A 43 22.92 8.73 -8.15
CA GLY A 43 24.07 8.59 -9.04
C GLY A 43 24.89 7.32 -8.83
N SER A 44 24.37 6.34 -8.11
CA SER A 44 25.13 5.10 -7.79
C SER A 44 25.51 4.28 -9.01
N HIS A 45 24.76 4.39 -10.11
CA HIS A 45 25.04 3.71 -11.38
C HIS A 45 26.34 4.18 -12.03
N GLU A 46 26.80 5.41 -11.81
CA GLU A 46 28.05 5.95 -12.30
C GLU A 46 29.27 5.22 -11.73
N ARG A 47 29.10 4.48 -10.61
CA ARG A 47 30.18 3.74 -9.96
C ARG A 47 30.55 2.44 -10.64
N TYR A 48 29.64 1.87 -11.46
CA TYR A 48 29.82 0.57 -12.09
C TYR A 48 29.64 0.58 -13.62
N LYS A 49 29.12 1.66 -14.19
CA LYS A 49 29.03 1.84 -15.65
C LYS A 49 30.25 2.56 -16.17
N SER A 50 30.75 2.16 -17.35
CA SER A 50 31.81 2.87 -18.03
C SER A 50 31.29 4.20 -18.62
N GLU A 51 32.18 5.16 -18.87
CA GLU A 51 31.87 6.43 -19.55
C GLU A 51 31.22 6.18 -20.93
N ASP A 52 31.73 5.22 -21.69
CA ASP A 52 31.17 4.86 -23.00
C ASP A 52 29.71 4.30 -22.85
N GLN A 53 29.45 3.51 -21.83
CA GLN A 53 28.11 3.01 -21.56
C GLN A 53 27.15 4.14 -21.17
N LEU A 54 27.57 5.05 -20.31
CA LEU A 54 26.76 6.22 -19.91
C LEU A 54 26.46 7.12 -21.11
N LYS A 55 27.44 7.33 -21.96
CA LYS A 55 27.30 8.11 -23.20
C LYS A 55 26.29 7.42 -24.15
N HIS A 56 26.48 6.15 -24.40
CA HIS A 56 25.59 5.37 -25.26
C HIS A 56 24.14 5.41 -24.71
N GLU A 57 23.95 5.20 -23.41
CA GLU A 57 22.62 5.27 -22.80
C GLU A 57 21.97 6.65 -22.95
N SER A 58 22.74 7.72 -22.88
CA SER A 58 22.24 9.07 -23.12
C SER A 58 21.81 9.30 -24.57
N GLU A 59 22.52 8.68 -25.54
CA GLU A 59 22.20 8.80 -26.96
C GLU A 59 20.94 8.01 -27.38
N ILE A 60 20.66 6.90 -26.67
CA ILE A 60 19.47 6.07 -26.93
C ILE A 60 18.30 6.36 -25.99
N ASP A 61 18.38 7.41 -25.20
CA ASP A 61 17.28 7.83 -24.32
C ASP A 61 15.98 7.96 -25.11
N CYS A 62 14.90 7.35 -24.58
CA CYS A 62 13.63 7.24 -25.31
C CYS A 62 12.99 8.62 -25.58
N ILE A 63 13.19 9.62 -24.71
CA ILE A 63 12.66 10.98 -24.93
C ILE A 63 13.39 11.63 -26.09
N ILE A 64 14.72 11.48 -26.16
CA ILE A 64 15.55 12.00 -27.26
C ILE A 64 15.16 11.32 -28.56
N LYS A 65 15.01 9.98 -28.55
CA LYS A 65 14.58 9.22 -29.73
C LYS A 65 13.18 9.61 -30.19
N MET A 66 12.24 9.84 -29.27
CA MET A 66 10.91 10.32 -29.62
C MET A 66 10.97 11.69 -30.30
N LYS A 67 11.74 12.62 -29.78
CA LYS A 67 11.94 13.95 -30.37
C LYS A 67 12.49 13.84 -31.79
N GLN A 68 13.52 13.00 -32.02
CA GLN A 68 14.08 12.73 -33.33
C GLN A 68 13.04 12.15 -34.29
N TRP A 69 12.30 11.12 -33.85
CA TRP A 69 11.28 10.48 -34.65
C TRP A 69 10.15 11.45 -35.06
N ILE A 70 9.70 12.31 -34.15
CA ILE A 70 8.68 13.35 -34.46
C ILE A 70 9.18 14.30 -35.57
N ILE A 71 10.45 14.74 -35.48
CA ILE A 71 11.05 15.64 -36.46
C ILE A 71 11.22 14.94 -37.81
N GLU A 72 11.77 13.73 -37.83
CA GLU A 72 12.01 12.95 -39.05
C GLU A 72 10.70 12.62 -39.80
N ASN A 73 9.61 12.39 -39.06
CA ASN A 73 8.29 12.16 -39.65
C ASN A 73 7.50 13.44 -39.94
N ASN A 74 8.12 14.63 -39.81
CA ASN A 74 7.49 15.94 -40.08
C ASN A 74 6.20 16.20 -39.28
N ILE A 75 6.07 15.62 -38.09
CA ILE A 75 4.91 15.81 -37.20
C ILE A 75 4.98 17.17 -36.52
N ALA A 76 6.19 17.56 -36.05
CA ALA A 76 6.46 18.87 -35.47
C ALA A 76 7.89 19.34 -35.78
N LYS A 77 8.14 20.65 -35.66
CA LYS A 77 9.47 21.22 -35.87
C LYS A 77 10.26 21.28 -34.55
N ALA A 78 11.61 21.21 -34.64
CA ALA A 78 12.49 21.26 -33.49
C ALA A 78 12.22 22.46 -32.54
N PRO A 79 12.04 23.72 -33.02
CA PRO A 79 11.74 24.83 -32.11
C PRO A 79 10.45 24.70 -31.32
N GLU A 80 9.43 24.05 -31.90
CA GLU A 80 8.17 23.77 -31.21
C GLU A 80 8.37 22.79 -30.06
N LEU A 81 9.09 21.69 -30.31
CA LEU A 81 9.43 20.69 -29.29
C LEU A 81 10.31 21.26 -28.19
N ASP A 82 11.28 22.12 -28.55
CA ASP A 82 12.13 22.82 -27.59
C ASP A 82 11.32 23.74 -26.67
N ASN A 83 10.29 24.39 -27.22
CA ASN A 83 9.39 25.22 -26.44
C ASN A 83 8.52 24.39 -25.49
N ILE A 84 7.98 23.26 -25.96
CA ILE A 84 7.21 22.32 -25.13
C ILE A 84 8.07 21.82 -23.95
N GLU A 85 9.32 21.47 -24.20
CA GLU A 85 10.26 21.01 -23.17
C GLU A 85 10.51 22.11 -22.12
N LYS A 86 10.79 23.33 -22.56
CA LYS A 86 11.02 24.49 -21.65
C LYS A 86 9.80 24.77 -20.78
N GLU A 87 8.61 24.77 -21.37
CA GLU A 87 7.37 24.98 -20.62
C GLU A 87 7.05 23.82 -19.67
N ALA A 88 7.36 22.59 -20.06
CA ALA A 88 7.22 21.42 -19.16
C ALA A 88 8.14 21.53 -17.94
N ILE A 89 9.41 21.89 -18.14
CA ILE A 89 10.38 22.10 -17.05
C ILE A 89 9.90 23.21 -16.10
N LYS A 90 9.42 24.34 -16.66
CA LYS A 90 8.89 25.45 -15.87
C LYS A 90 7.69 25.03 -15.04
N ARG A 91 6.75 24.30 -15.66
CA ARG A 91 5.56 23.79 -14.98
C ARG A 91 5.90 22.82 -13.85
N VAL A 92 6.85 21.90 -14.07
CA VAL A 92 7.29 20.95 -13.04
C VAL A 92 7.95 21.68 -11.85
N LYS A 93 8.80 22.68 -12.11
CA LYS A 93 9.40 23.51 -11.05
C LYS A 93 8.33 24.24 -10.23
N GLN A 94 7.33 24.81 -10.91
CA GLN A 94 6.23 25.50 -10.22
C GLN A 94 5.36 24.52 -9.43
N ALA A 95 5.05 23.36 -10.01
CA ALA A 95 4.26 22.31 -9.32
C ALA A 95 4.97 21.81 -8.05
N ARG A 96 6.30 21.60 -8.12
CA ARG A 96 7.11 21.25 -6.96
C ARG A 96 7.05 22.31 -5.88
N LYS A 97 7.20 23.59 -6.25
CA LYS A 97 7.09 24.69 -5.29
C LYS A 97 5.73 24.75 -4.65
N ASN A 98 4.66 24.69 -5.43
CA ASN A 98 3.29 24.71 -4.93
C ASN A 98 3.01 23.55 -3.98
N ALA A 99 3.49 22.34 -4.31
CA ALA A 99 3.33 21.17 -3.45
C ALA A 99 4.04 21.35 -2.11
N TRP A 100 5.25 21.93 -2.12
CA TRP A 100 6.00 22.20 -0.91
C TRP A 100 5.31 23.28 -0.04
N ASP A 101 4.91 24.37 -0.67
CA ASP A 101 4.21 25.48 0.01
C ASP A 101 2.88 24.99 0.62
N ASN A 102 2.12 24.17 -0.11
CA ASN A 102 0.87 23.60 0.38
C ASN A 102 1.06 22.63 1.56
N TYR A 103 2.19 21.94 1.62
CA TYR A 103 2.55 21.10 2.75
C TYR A 103 3.02 21.92 3.94
N LEU A 104 3.90 22.89 3.73
CA LEU A 104 4.60 23.61 4.80
C LEU A 104 3.77 24.74 5.43
N ASN A 105 3.03 25.51 4.61
CA ASN A 105 2.30 26.68 5.09
C ASN A 105 1.27 26.36 6.20
N PRO A 106 0.49 25.28 6.13
CA PRO A 106 -0.40 24.91 7.23
C PRO A 106 0.35 24.62 8.53
N ILE A 107 1.54 24.02 8.45
CA ILE A 107 2.37 23.72 9.64
C ILE A 107 2.94 25.01 10.24
N ILE A 108 3.41 25.94 9.39
CA ILE A 108 3.85 27.26 9.83
C ILE A 108 2.71 28.01 10.53
N ALA A 109 1.52 28.01 9.95
CA ALA A 109 0.35 28.64 10.56
C ALA A 109 0.03 28.04 11.94
N LYS A 110 0.14 26.71 12.08
CA LYS A 110 -0.04 26.03 13.37
C LYS A 110 1.07 26.33 14.37
N LYS A 111 2.31 26.47 13.89
CA LYS A 111 3.42 26.94 14.74
C LYS A 111 3.15 28.34 15.28
N GLU A 112 2.69 29.26 14.45
CA GLU A 112 2.37 30.64 14.85
C GLU A 112 1.18 30.68 15.81
N GLU A 113 0.11 29.93 15.53
CA GLU A 113 -1.04 29.78 16.42
C GLU A 113 -0.60 29.29 17.80
N PHE A 114 0.22 28.26 17.87
CA PHE A 114 0.78 27.74 19.12
C PHE A 114 1.64 28.76 19.85
N LEU A 115 2.56 29.44 19.16
CA LEU A 115 3.44 30.45 19.76
C LEU A 115 2.67 31.62 20.34
N ASN A 116 1.58 32.04 19.67
CA ASN A 116 0.68 33.11 20.16
C ASN A 116 -0.16 32.64 21.36
N LEU A 117 -0.49 31.35 21.43
CA LEU A 117 -1.24 30.80 22.57
C LEU A 117 -0.40 30.77 23.85
N VAL A 118 0.93 30.56 23.71
CA VAL A 118 1.85 30.46 24.85
C VAL A 118 2.28 31.86 25.29
N ASP A 119 1.47 32.48 26.14
CA ASP A 119 1.81 33.73 26.81
C ASP A 119 2.07 33.47 28.31
N VAL A 120 3.30 33.76 28.73
CA VAL A 120 3.76 33.59 30.12
C VAL A 120 4.08 34.91 30.79
N THR A 121 3.75 36.06 30.18
CA THR A 121 4.07 37.40 30.71
C THR A 121 3.46 37.70 32.06
N ASN A 122 2.37 37.04 32.44
CA ASN A 122 1.68 37.20 33.71
C ASN A 122 1.76 35.94 34.60
N CYS A 123 2.76 35.11 34.40
CA CYS A 123 2.89 33.86 35.13
C CYS A 123 4.11 33.89 36.07
N ASP A 124 3.86 33.78 37.38
CA ASP A 124 4.92 33.62 38.40
C ASP A 124 5.43 32.16 38.48
N CYS A 125 5.41 31.45 37.39
CA CYS A 125 5.84 30.06 37.32
C CYS A 125 7.37 29.96 37.38
N ALA A 126 7.87 29.04 38.23
CA ALA A 126 9.31 28.77 38.35
C ALA A 126 9.98 28.33 37.05
N HIS A 127 9.20 27.91 36.04
CA HIS A 127 9.69 27.39 34.74
C HIS A 127 9.47 28.37 33.57
N THR A 128 9.23 29.65 33.85
CA THR A 128 8.98 30.67 32.80
C THR A 128 10.13 30.76 31.82
N ASP A 129 11.38 30.76 32.31
CA ASP A 129 12.57 30.82 31.46
C ASP A 129 12.70 29.60 30.55
N GLU A 130 12.41 28.39 31.06
CA GLU A 130 12.41 27.16 30.29
C GLU A 130 11.33 27.17 29.19
N ILE A 131 10.16 27.66 29.49
CA ILE A 131 9.04 27.82 28.55
C ILE A 131 9.43 28.79 27.44
N GLU A 132 9.97 29.96 27.79
CA GLU A 132 10.45 30.93 26.80
C GLU A 132 11.60 30.38 25.93
N GLN A 133 12.47 29.54 26.51
CA GLN A 133 13.51 28.88 25.71
C GLN A 133 12.92 27.91 24.69
N ILE A 134 11.92 27.10 25.08
CA ILE A 134 11.22 26.20 24.15
C ILE A 134 10.55 26.99 23.02
N LYS A 135 9.92 28.14 23.32
CA LYS A 135 9.35 29.03 22.30
C LYS A 135 10.41 29.52 21.32
N LYS A 136 11.52 30.06 21.84
CA LYS A 136 12.63 30.58 21.03
C LYS A 136 13.24 29.50 20.12
N ASP A 137 13.38 28.29 20.64
CA ASP A 137 13.93 27.19 19.87
C ASP A 137 12.97 26.79 18.73
N LEU A 138 11.67 26.73 18.99
CA LEU A 138 10.69 26.46 17.94
C LEU A 138 10.62 27.61 16.92
N GLN A 139 10.74 28.87 17.34
CA GLN A 139 10.76 30.03 16.43
C GLN A 139 11.89 29.95 15.40
N LYS A 140 13.06 29.46 15.79
CA LYS A 140 14.24 29.31 14.91
C LYS A 140 14.07 28.23 13.83
N VAL A 141 13.10 27.32 13.96
CA VAL A 141 12.84 26.27 12.99
C VAL A 141 12.15 26.90 11.77
N GLY A 142 12.89 27.07 10.66
CA GLY A 142 12.39 27.68 9.43
C GLY A 142 11.39 26.78 8.67
N GLU A 143 11.67 25.49 8.61
CA GLU A 143 10.80 24.48 7.99
C GLU A 143 10.35 23.47 9.05
N PRO A 144 9.34 23.81 9.87
CA PRO A 144 8.86 22.95 10.92
C PRO A 144 8.11 21.75 10.36
N ILE A 145 8.18 20.64 11.07
CA ILE A 145 7.24 19.54 10.92
C ILE A 145 6.26 19.53 12.09
N TYR A 146 5.10 18.91 11.94
CA TYR A 146 4.09 18.87 13.00
C TYR A 146 4.64 18.33 14.32
N LYS A 147 5.55 17.36 14.27
CA LYS A 147 6.24 16.82 15.45
C LYS A 147 6.89 17.92 16.30
N ASP A 148 7.51 18.94 15.66
CA ASP A 148 8.21 20.00 16.39
C ASP A 148 7.23 20.83 17.21
N VAL A 149 6.07 21.17 16.64
CA VAL A 149 5.03 21.94 17.30
C VAL A 149 4.38 21.14 18.43
N ILE A 150 3.98 19.90 18.16
CA ILE A 150 3.32 19.03 19.16
C ILE A 150 4.29 18.65 20.30
N ALA A 151 5.56 18.37 19.99
CA ALA A 151 6.55 18.06 21.00
C ALA A 151 6.81 19.27 21.93
N SER A 152 6.89 20.48 21.36
CA SER A 152 7.03 21.72 22.13
C SER A 152 5.82 21.97 23.03
N SER A 153 4.62 21.77 22.51
CA SER A 153 3.37 21.86 23.29
C SER A 153 3.37 20.90 24.48
N LYS A 154 3.71 19.63 24.26
CA LYS A 154 3.77 18.62 25.33
C LYS A 154 4.88 18.90 26.35
N LYS A 155 6.03 19.47 25.93
CA LYS A 155 7.09 19.89 26.84
C LYS A 155 6.58 21.02 27.75
N ILE A 156 5.96 22.04 27.19
CA ILE A 156 5.42 23.17 27.96
C ILE A 156 4.34 22.71 28.95
N LEU A 157 3.41 21.85 28.53
CA LEU A 157 2.39 21.29 29.44
C LEU A 157 2.95 20.55 30.65
N ARG A 158 4.14 19.95 30.53
CA ARG A 158 4.82 19.28 31.66
C ARG A 158 5.47 20.28 32.63
N LEU A 159 5.82 21.47 32.16
CA LEU A 159 6.44 22.51 32.95
C LEU A 159 5.40 23.39 33.67
N ILE A 160 4.20 23.52 33.10
CA ILE A 160 3.13 24.32 33.69
C ILE A 160 2.65 23.69 35.00
N CYS A 161 2.85 24.39 36.11
CA CYS A 161 2.44 23.93 37.45
C CYS A 161 0.91 23.95 37.63
N ASN A 162 0.43 23.02 38.49
CA ASN A 162 -0.99 22.97 38.84
C ASN A 162 -1.43 24.09 39.80
N SER A 163 -0.48 24.83 40.37
CA SER A 163 -0.68 25.84 41.40
C SER A 163 -0.75 27.28 40.86
N CYS A 164 -0.85 27.47 39.54
CA CYS A 164 -1.13 28.81 38.99
C CYS A 164 -2.46 29.29 39.56
N SER A 165 -2.38 30.17 40.56
CA SER A 165 -3.49 30.67 41.38
C SER A 165 -4.41 31.66 40.67
N ASN A 166 -4.17 31.91 39.38
CA ASN A 166 -5.02 32.81 38.62
C ASN A 166 -5.96 31.99 37.71
N PRO A 167 -7.23 31.81 38.09
CA PRO A 167 -8.22 31.08 37.24
C PRO A 167 -8.46 31.74 35.88
N GLN A 168 -8.04 33.00 35.71
CA GLN A 168 -8.16 33.71 34.43
C GLN A 168 -6.95 33.50 33.50
N ASN A 169 -5.85 33.02 34.04
CA ASN A 169 -4.70 32.65 33.20
C ASN A 169 -4.79 31.16 32.86
N SER A 170 -5.64 30.86 31.91
CA SER A 170 -5.98 29.49 31.52
C SER A 170 -4.97 28.87 30.53
N LEU A 171 -3.68 29.24 30.58
CA LEU A 171 -2.68 28.71 29.63
C LEU A 171 -2.73 27.17 29.54
N LYS A 172 -2.78 26.49 30.69
CA LYS A 172 -2.88 25.03 30.72
C LYS A 172 -4.16 24.53 30.05
N ILE A 173 -5.29 25.15 30.34
CA ILE A 173 -6.59 24.77 29.77
C ILE A 173 -6.58 25.04 28.26
N ASN A 174 -6.14 26.24 27.86
CA ASN A 174 -6.10 26.64 26.46
C ASN A 174 -5.16 25.74 25.64
N LEU A 175 -3.99 25.44 26.20
CA LEU A 175 -2.99 24.57 25.54
C LEU A 175 -3.47 23.11 25.48
N THR A 176 -4.15 22.62 26.52
CA THR A 176 -4.74 21.28 26.50
C THR A 176 -5.84 21.20 25.44
N ASN A 177 -6.78 22.15 25.44
CA ASN A 177 -7.87 22.19 24.45
C ASN A 177 -7.33 22.31 23.01
N TRP A 178 -6.29 23.11 22.82
CA TRP A 178 -5.62 23.23 21.52
C TRP A 178 -4.98 21.89 21.11
N LEU A 179 -4.25 21.26 22.01
CA LEU A 179 -3.58 19.98 21.75
C LEU A 179 -4.60 18.87 21.45
N ASP A 180 -5.73 18.82 22.15
CA ASP A 180 -6.80 17.84 21.93
C ASP A 180 -7.39 17.98 20.53
N LYS A 181 -7.64 19.22 20.06
CA LYS A 181 -8.07 19.47 18.67
C LYS A 181 -7.04 19.04 17.64
N GLU A 182 -5.77 19.35 17.88
CA GLU A 182 -4.69 18.92 16.97
C GLU A 182 -4.55 17.40 16.97
N MET A 183 -4.69 16.72 18.10
CA MET A 183 -4.65 15.27 18.17
C MET A 183 -5.86 14.62 17.48
N GLU A 184 -7.03 15.22 17.53
CA GLU A 184 -8.20 14.77 16.76
C GLU A 184 -7.93 14.87 15.26
N TYR A 185 -7.41 16.00 14.80
CA TYR A 185 -6.99 16.18 13.40
C TYR A 185 -5.95 15.12 12.97
N PHE A 186 -4.94 14.88 13.80
CA PHE A 186 -3.95 13.83 13.55
C PHE A 186 -4.56 12.44 13.45
N ASN A 187 -5.46 12.11 14.35
CA ASN A 187 -6.16 10.83 14.31
C ASN A 187 -6.90 10.63 12.98
N GLN A 188 -7.54 11.68 12.46
CA GLN A 188 -8.16 11.65 11.14
C GLN A 188 -7.14 11.45 10.01
N CYS A 189 -5.99 12.13 10.07
CA CYS A 189 -4.93 12.03 9.06
C CYS A 189 -4.26 10.64 9.01
N TYR A 190 -4.07 10.01 10.17
CA TYR A 190 -3.27 8.79 10.29
C TYR A 190 -4.09 7.51 10.44
N SER A 191 -5.34 7.59 10.89
CA SER A 191 -6.20 6.41 11.04
C SER A 191 -7.08 6.14 9.83
N SER A 192 -7.28 7.13 8.98
CA SER A 192 -8.16 7.00 7.83
C SER A 192 -7.64 5.97 6.84
N HIS A 193 -8.55 5.19 6.29
CA HIS A 193 -8.32 4.22 5.22
C HIS A 193 -7.63 2.90 5.62
N LEU A 194 -7.16 2.71 6.85
CA LEU A 194 -6.65 1.41 7.29
C LEU A 194 -7.79 0.45 7.63
N TYR A 195 -8.81 0.95 8.33
CA TYR A 195 -9.97 0.15 8.72
C TYR A 195 -11.24 0.78 8.16
N SER A 196 -12.14 -0.04 7.64
CA SER A 196 -13.47 0.44 7.27
C SER A 196 -14.24 0.77 8.56
N GLN A 197 -14.78 1.99 8.62
CA GLN A 197 -15.73 2.42 9.67
C GLN A 197 -17.16 2.51 9.16
N SER A 198 -17.40 2.06 7.92
CA SER A 198 -18.71 2.01 7.30
C SER A 198 -19.52 0.79 7.75
N GLU A 199 -20.76 0.71 7.30
CA GLU A 199 -21.61 -0.46 7.48
C GLU A 199 -20.99 -1.76 6.89
N LEU A 200 -20.07 -1.61 5.92
CA LEU A 200 -19.34 -2.72 5.32
C LEU A 200 -18.12 -3.19 6.15
N SER A 201 -17.90 -2.63 7.34
CA SER A 201 -16.83 -3.09 8.22
C SER A 201 -17.03 -4.55 8.60
N ALA A 202 -15.94 -5.33 8.60
CA ALA A 202 -15.97 -6.72 9.04
C ALA A 202 -16.46 -6.89 10.49
N THR A 203 -16.31 -5.85 11.33
CA THR A 203 -16.81 -5.85 12.71
C THR A 203 -18.33 -5.67 12.82
N ASN A 204 -18.99 -5.23 11.76
CA ASN A 204 -20.44 -5.03 11.71
C ASN A 204 -21.18 -6.23 11.10
N VAL A 205 -20.46 -7.28 10.72
CA VAL A 205 -21.09 -8.51 10.21
C VAL A 205 -21.90 -9.18 11.32
N GLU A 206 -23.20 -9.38 11.07
CA GLU A 206 -24.08 -10.05 12.00
C GLU A 206 -23.61 -11.49 12.28
N ILE A 207 -23.49 -11.84 13.55
CA ILE A 207 -23.14 -13.19 13.97
C ILE A 207 -24.37 -14.08 13.79
N LYS A 208 -24.28 -15.04 12.88
CA LYS A 208 -25.29 -16.09 12.72
C LYS A 208 -24.85 -17.34 13.46
N HIS A 209 -25.62 -17.69 14.49
CA HIS A 209 -25.35 -18.92 15.23
C HIS A 209 -25.83 -20.13 14.40
N PRO A 210 -25.11 -21.26 14.44
CA PRO A 210 -25.52 -22.48 13.78
C PRO A 210 -26.82 -22.99 14.42
N GLN A 211 -27.69 -23.52 13.58
CA GLN A 211 -28.92 -24.22 14.02
C GLN A 211 -28.71 -25.70 13.74
N TYR A 212 -28.99 -26.50 14.72
CA TYR A 212 -28.86 -27.95 14.63
C TYR A 212 -30.25 -28.59 14.80
N ASP A 213 -30.46 -29.69 14.10
CA ASP A 213 -31.61 -30.54 14.32
C ASP A 213 -31.50 -31.26 15.66
N ASP A 214 -32.62 -31.80 16.15
CA ASP A 214 -32.65 -32.56 17.43
C ASP A 214 -31.70 -33.77 17.43
N LYS A 215 -31.39 -34.30 16.25
CA LYS A 215 -30.46 -35.41 16.02
C LYS A 215 -29.52 -35.07 14.88
N PRO A 216 -28.56 -34.20 15.10
CA PRO A 216 -27.64 -33.79 14.03
C PRO A 216 -26.77 -34.95 13.56
N GLU A 217 -26.57 -35.05 12.27
CA GLU A 217 -25.60 -35.97 11.68
C GLU A 217 -24.18 -35.54 12.03
N ILE A 218 -23.37 -36.49 12.47
CA ILE A 218 -21.95 -36.24 12.78
C ILE A 218 -21.13 -36.61 11.56
N LEU A 219 -20.56 -35.57 10.90
CA LEU A 219 -19.75 -35.70 9.72
C LEU A 219 -18.31 -35.27 9.99
N PRO A 220 -17.31 -35.80 9.23
CA PRO A 220 -15.96 -35.29 9.25
C PRO A 220 -15.94 -33.80 8.88
N GLY A 221 -15.13 -32.99 9.58
CA GLY A 221 -15.06 -31.53 9.33
C GLY A 221 -14.69 -31.17 7.88
N ARG A 222 -13.92 -32.01 7.17
CA ARG A 222 -13.60 -31.83 5.75
C ARG A 222 -14.85 -31.85 4.85
N GLU A 223 -15.83 -32.69 5.15
CA GLU A 223 -17.07 -32.82 4.39
C GLU A 223 -17.96 -31.60 4.61
N ILE A 224 -18.06 -31.15 5.87
CA ILE A 224 -18.77 -29.90 6.20
C ILE A 224 -18.17 -28.71 5.45
N LEU A 225 -16.84 -28.60 5.40
CA LEU A 225 -16.15 -27.53 4.66
C LEU A 225 -16.38 -27.65 3.16
N ARG A 226 -16.29 -28.86 2.58
CA ARG A 226 -16.56 -29.10 1.17
C ARG A 226 -17.98 -28.66 0.78
N ASP A 227 -18.96 -29.06 1.56
CA ASP A 227 -20.36 -28.74 1.29
C ASP A 227 -20.65 -27.24 1.42
N ASN A 228 -19.97 -26.55 2.36
CA ASN A 228 -20.02 -25.09 2.44
C ASN A 228 -19.37 -24.42 1.23
N PHE A 229 -18.20 -24.88 0.79
CA PHE A 229 -17.58 -24.36 -0.43
C PHE A 229 -18.43 -24.61 -1.66
N ASP A 230 -19.05 -25.77 -1.76
CA ASP A 230 -20.01 -26.07 -2.84
C ASP A 230 -21.12 -25.02 -2.90
N LYS A 231 -21.74 -24.68 -1.76
CA LYS A 231 -22.75 -23.62 -1.69
C LYS A 231 -22.21 -22.23 -2.03
N ILE A 232 -20.98 -21.91 -1.62
CA ILE A 232 -20.35 -20.63 -1.93
C ILE A 232 -20.13 -20.49 -3.44
N PHE A 233 -19.60 -21.53 -4.09
CA PHE A 233 -19.37 -21.53 -5.55
C PHE A 233 -20.67 -21.53 -6.36
N ASP A 234 -21.71 -22.19 -5.88
CA ASP A 234 -23.03 -22.22 -6.51
C ASP A 234 -23.68 -20.83 -6.48
N ASN A 235 -23.62 -20.16 -5.33
CA ASN A 235 -24.26 -18.86 -5.13
C ASN A 235 -23.47 -17.66 -5.68
N ASN A 236 -22.18 -17.78 -5.94
CA ASN A 236 -21.36 -16.65 -6.35
C ASN A 236 -20.38 -17.01 -7.48
N PRO A 237 -20.69 -16.61 -8.71
CA PRO A 237 -19.84 -16.91 -9.87
C PRO A 237 -18.49 -16.18 -9.85
N LEU A 238 -18.30 -15.16 -9.00
CA LEU A 238 -17.05 -14.43 -8.87
C LEU A 238 -16.06 -15.10 -7.91
N VAL A 239 -16.46 -16.15 -7.19
CA VAL A 239 -15.57 -16.87 -6.28
C VAL A 239 -14.70 -17.87 -7.06
N TYR A 240 -13.40 -17.83 -6.75
CA TYR A 240 -12.36 -18.70 -7.29
C TYR A 240 -11.56 -19.29 -6.13
N ALA A 241 -11.13 -20.54 -6.24
CA ALA A 241 -10.18 -21.13 -5.31
C ALA A 241 -8.97 -21.70 -6.06
N PHE A 242 -7.80 -21.45 -5.55
CA PHE A 242 -6.57 -21.96 -6.16
C PHE A 242 -5.42 -22.00 -5.14
N GLY A 243 -4.45 -22.80 -5.45
CA GLY A 243 -3.27 -23.03 -4.64
C GLY A 243 -2.63 -24.35 -5.00
N GLU A 244 -1.64 -24.78 -4.25
CA GLU A 244 -1.03 -26.08 -4.41
C GLU A 244 -2.05 -27.18 -4.05
N ASP A 245 -2.23 -28.14 -4.97
CA ASP A 245 -3.14 -29.30 -4.82
C ASP A 245 -4.64 -28.97 -4.63
N VAL A 246 -5.06 -27.75 -4.88
CA VAL A 246 -6.46 -27.31 -4.69
C VAL A 246 -7.38 -27.88 -5.76
N GLY A 247 -6.90 -28.03 -6.99
CA GLY A 247 -7.66 -28.45 -8.15
C GLY A 247 -8.15 -29.89 -8.07
N LYS A 248 -7.43 -30.79 -8.75
CA LYS A 248 -7.89 -32.18 -8.93
C LYS A 248 -7.99 -32.98 -7.63
N ILE A 249 -7.05 -32.78 -6.71
CA ILE A 249 -7.05 -33.47 -5.41
C ILE A 249 -8.07 -32.86 -4.44
N GLY A 250 -8.40 -31.59 -4.61
CA GLY A 250 -9.33 -30.87 -3.73
C GLY A 250 -8.66 -30.35 -2.44
N GLY A 251 -7.37 -30.12 -2.49
CA GLY A 251 -6.52 -29.76 -1.33
C GLY A 251 -6.10 -30.98 -0.51
N VAL A 252 -5.01 -30.85 0.23
CA VAL A 252 -4.44 -31.96 1.03
C VAL A 252 -5.46 -32.56 2.02
N ASN A 253 -6.38 -31.74 2.55
CA ASN A 253 -7.45 -32.20 3.41
C ASN A 253 -8.77 -32.40 2.66
N GLN A 254 -8.77 -32.40 1.34
CA GLN A 254 -9.92 -32.70 0.49
C GLN A 254 -11.15 -31.82 0.74
N THR A 255 -10.93 -30.57 1.14
CA THR A 255 -12.03 -29.62 1.38
C THR A 255 -12.64 -29.05 0.10
N TYR A 256 -12.02 -29.30 -1.07
CA TYR A 256 -12.56 -28.98 -2.41
C TYR A 256 -12.73 -30.23 -3.27
N GLU A 257 -12.70 -31.45 -2.68
CA GLU A 257 -12.82 -32.71 -3.41
C GLU A 257 -14.04 -32.73 -4.33
N GLY A 258 -13.83 -33.02 -5.63
CA GLY A 258 -14.89 -33.07 -6.65
C GLY A 258 -15.42 -31.71 -7.11
N LEU A 259 -15.06 -30.62 -6.48
CA LEU A 259 -15.59 -29.30 -6.85
C LEU A 259 -14.97 -28.77 -8.15
N GLN A 260 -13.73 -29.14 -8.49
CA GLN A 260 -13.15 -28.79 -9.79
C GLN A 260 -13.94 -29.44 -10.93
N ASP A 261 -14.31 -30.71 -10.82
CA ASP A 261 -15.10 -31.40 -11.85
C ASP A 261 -16.50 -30.76 -12.00
N LYS A 262 -17.06 -30.20 -10.93
CA LYS A 262 -18.37 -29.53 -10.94
C LYS A 262 -18.32 -28.11 -11.51
N TYR A 263 -17.34 -27.31 -11.12
CA TYR A 263 -17.27 -25.87 -11.44
C TYR A 263 -16.24 -25.51 -12.50
N GLY A 264 -15.40 -26.44 -12.90
CA GLY A 264 -14.41 -26.29 -13.96
C GLY A 264 -13.03 -25.84 -13.47
N GLU A 265 -12.02 -26.22 -14.26
CA GLU A 265 -10.61 -25.93 -14.00
C GLU A 265 -10.27 -24.42 -14.00
N ASN A 266 -11.08 -23.58 -14.62
CA ASN A 266 -10.88 -22.13 -14.61
C ASN A 266 -11.31 -21.46 -13.30
N ARG A 267 -12.09 -22.14 -12.46
CA ARG A 267 -12.58 -21.60 -11.19
C ARG A 267 -11.93 -22.23 -9.97
N ILE A 268 -11.54 -23.49 -10.07
CA ILE A 268 -10.87 -24.24 -9.00
C ILE A 268 -9.66 -24.92 -9.64
N PHE A 269 -8.45 -24.49 -9.29
CA PHE A 269 -7.27 -24.91 -10.02
C PHE A 269 -6.01 -24.97 -9.16
N ASP A 270 -5.06 -25.77 -9.67
CA ASP A 270 -3.74 -25.91 -9.10
C ASP A 270 -2.82 -24.78 -9.54
N THR A 271 -1.85 -24.45 -8.71
CA THR A 271 -0.76 -23.51 -9.00
C THR A 271 0.59 -24.21 -8.83
N GLY A 272 1.65 -23.54 -9.27
CA GLY A 272 3.00 -23.95 -8.88
C GLY A 272 3.24 -23.69 -7.39
N ILE A 273 4.25 -24.37 -6.84
CA ILE A 273 4.66 -24.26 -5.42
C ILE A 273 5.42 -22.95 -5.20
N ARG A 274 4.69 -21.87 -4.99
CA ARG A 274 5.25 -20.54 -4.73
C ARG A 274 4.24 -19.64 -4.06
N GLU A 275 4.30 -19.52 -2.77
CA GLU A 275 3.31 -18.79 -1.94
C GLU A 275 3.23 -17.31 -2.30
N THR A 276 4.36 -16.68 -2.57
CA THR A 276 4.41 -15.28 -3.08
C THR A 276 3.59 -15.12 -4.36
N THR A 277 3.70 -16.08 -5.29
CA THR A 277 2.95 -16.04 -6.56
C THR A 277 1.47 -16.32 -6.34
N ILE A 278 1.13 -17.28 -5.47
CA ILE A 278 -0.26 -17.61 -5.14
C ILE A 278 -0.98 -16.38 -4.57
N ILE A 279 -0.37 -15.72 -3.58
CA ILE A 279 -0.93 -14.51 -2.95
C ILE A 279 -1.01 -13.35 -3.97
N GLY A 280 0.06 -13.13 -4.73
CA GLY A 280 0.11 -12.08 -5.76
C GLY A 280 -0.93 -12.27 -6.85
N GLN A 281 -1.17 -13.51 -7.28
CA GLN A 281 -2.25 -13.85 -8.21
C GLN A 281 -3.62 -13.53 -7.62
N GLY A 282 -3.85 -13.90 -6.35
CA GLY A 282 -5.07 -13.57 -5.63
C GLY A 282 -5.30 -12.06 -5.53
N LEU A 283 -4.25 -11.30 -5.21
CA LEU A 283 -4.30 -9.85 -5.17
C LEU A 283 -4.71 -9.28 -6.55
N GLY A 284 -4.09 -9.74 -7.62
CA GLY A 284 -4.42 -9.32 -8.99
C GLY A 284 -5.86 -9.65 -9.39
N MET A 285 -6.34 -10.86 -9.05
CA MET A 285 -7.73 -11.27 -9.30
C MET A 285 -8.72 -10.42 -8.52
N ALA A 286 -8.44 -10.14 -7.24
CA ALA A 286 -9.29 -9.29 -6.40
C ALA A 286 -9.38 -7.85 -6.94
N LEU A 287 -8.27 -7.27 -7.39
CA LEU A 287 -8.23 -5.96 -8.04
C LEU A 287 -9.05 -5.92 -9.36
N ARG A 288 -9.25 -7.06 -9.99
CA ARG A 288 -10.11 -7.19 -11.18
C ARG A 288 -11.57 -7.50 -10.87
N GLY A 289 -11.95 -7.48 -9.60
CA GLY A 289 -13.33 -7.64 -9.15
C GLY A 289 -13.76 -9.06 -8.81
N LEU A 290 -12.84 -10.02 -8.88
CA LEU A 290 -13.11 -11.40 -8.45
C LEU A 290 -13.07 -11.52 -6.92
N ARG A 291 -13.46 -12.69 -6.41
CA ARG A 291 -13.44 -13.04 -4.99
C ARG A 291 -12.58 -14.29 -4.80
N PRO A 292 -11.25 -14.14 -4.89
CA PRO A 292 -10.35 -15.26 -4.83
C PRO A 292 -10.17 -15.79 -3.40
N ILE A 293 -10.05 -17.10 -3.30
CA ILE A 293 -9.58 -17.83 -2.13
C ILE A 293 -8.23 -18.42 -2.50
N ALA A 294 -7.16 -17.77 -2.04
CA ALA A 294 -5.80 -18.25 -2.25
C ALA A 294 -5.42 -19.20 -1.11
N GLU A 295 -5.18 -20.46 -1.44
CA GLU A 295 -4.80 -21.47 -0.44
C GLU A 295 -3.30 -21.60 -0.32
N ILE A 296 -2.80 -21.45 0.90
CA ILE A 296 -1.43 -21.77 1.29
C ILE A 296 -1.48 -23.07 2.08
N GLN A 297 -0.71 -24.04 1.69
CA GLN A 297 -0.85 -25.42 2.16
C GLN A 297 -0.69 -25.58 3.68
N TYR A 298 0.28 -24.87 4.28
CA TYR A 298 0.52 -24.85 5.72
C TYR A 298 0.80 -23.44 6.23
N LEU A 299 0.47 -23.19 7.50
CA LEU A 299 0.58 -21.87 8.12
C LEU A 299 2.01 -21.30 8.11
N ASP A 300 3.00 -22.13 8.34
CA ASP A 300 4.42 -21.74 8.32
C ASP A 300 4.91 -21.33 6.93
N TYR A 301 4.34 -21.88 5.87
CA TYR A 301 4.64 -21.47 4.50
C TYR A 301 4.11 -20.08 4.16
N LEU A 302 3.16 -19.54 4.92
CA LEU A 302 2.66 -18.18 4.73
C LEU A 302 3.78 -17.14 4.87
N LEU A 303 4.85 -17.45 5.60
CA LEU A 303 6.02 -16.59 5.72
C LEU A 303 6.70 -16.31 4.37
N TYR A 304 6.64 -17.23 3.42
CA TYR A 304 7.18 -17.00 2.07
C TYR A 304 6.40 -15.96 1.26
N GLY A 305 5.19 -15.68 1.67
CA GLY A 305 4.35 -14.63 1.07
C GLY A 305 4.22 -13.36 1.92
N LEU A 306 4.91 -13.27 3.05
CA LEU A 306 4.73 -12.19 4.03
C LEU A 306 4.99 -10.79 3.44
N GLN A 307 5.97 -10.67 2.54
CA GLN A 307 6.25 -9.40 1.87
C GLN A 307 5.06 -8.91 1.04
N ILE A 308 4.48 -9.77 0.20
CA ILE A 308 3.30 -9.41 -0.62
C ILE A 308 2.10 -9.08 0.28
N LEU A 309 1.97 -9.79 1.40
CA LEU A 309 0.91 -9.52 2.37
C LEU A 309 1.05 -8.16 3.03
N SER A 310 2.27 -7.82 3.48
CA SER A 310 2.53 -6.56 4.19
C SER A 310 2.60 -5.37 3.25
N ASP A 311 3.38 -5.46 2.17
CA ASP A 311 3.70 -4.31 1.35
C ASP A 311 2.64 -4.03 0.28
N ASP A 312 2.09 -5.09 -0.33
CA ASP A 312 1.17 -4.92 -1.45
C ASP A 312 -0.29 -5.02 -1.03
N LEU A 313 -0.67 -6.02 -0.22
CA LEU A 313 -2.07 -6.24 0.15
C LEU A 313 -2.51 -5.34 1.33
N ALA A 314 -1.82 -5.41 2.46
CA ALA A 314 -2.25 -4.69 3.67
C ALA A 314 -2.19 -3.17 3.51
N THR A 315 -1.20 -2.64 2.77
CA THR A 315 -1.07 -1.20 2.54
C THR A 315 -1.90 -0.66 1.38
N LEU A 316 -2.51 -1.52 0.56
CA LEU A 316 -3.20 -1.12 -0.68
C LEU A 316 -4.26 -0.05 -0.43
N HIS A 317 -5.13 -0.28 0.53
CA HIS A 317 -6.22 0.63 0.87
C HIS A 317 -5.69 1.99 1.35
N TYR A 318 -4.71 1.97 2.23
CA TYR A 318 -4.05 3.19 2.72
C TYR A 318 -3.34 3.96 1.59
N ARG A 319 -2.48 3.29 0.81
CA ARG A 319 -1.71 3.92 -0.29
C ARG A 319 -2.57 4.56 -1.37
N THR A 320 -3.79 4.07 -1.53
CA THR A 320 -4.70 4.55 -2.57
C THR A 320 -5.81 5.46 -2.03
N PHE A 321 -5.72 5.91 -0.79
CA PHE A 321 -6.77 6.70 -0.13
C PHE A 321 -8.16 6.04 -0.20
N GLY A 322 -8.22 4.73 0.02
CA GLY A 322 -9.44 3.95 -0.05
C GLY A 322 -10.00 3.72 -1.47
N ARG A 323 -9.28 4.11 -2.51
CA ARG A 323 -9.77 4.00 -3.91
C ARG A 323 -9.64 2.59 -4.48
N GLN A 324 -8.76 1.78 -3.93
CA GLN A 324 -8.58 0.38 -4.32
C GLN A 324 -8.76 -0.52 -3.11
N ILE A 325 -9.49 -1.59 -3.34
CA ILE A 325 -9.69 -2.68 -2.38
C ILE A 325 -9.40 -4.01 -3.09
N ALA A 326 -8.85 -4.95 -2.35
CA ALA A 326 -8.59 -6.29 -2.86
C ALA A 326 -9.22 -7.31 -1.90
N PRO A 327 -10.49 -7.65 -2.07
CA PRO A 327 -11.19 -8.61 -1.23
C PRO A 327 -10.69 -10.03 -1.52
N LEU A 328 -9.55 -10.37 -0.95
CA LEU A 328 -8.85 -11.64 -1.05
C LEU A 328 -9.00 -12.42 0.26
N ILE A 329 -9.39 -13.67 0.16
CA ILE A 329 -9.33 -14.62 1.27
C ILE A 329 -8.04 -15.42 1.12
N ILE A 330 -7.20 -15.39 2.15
CA ILE A 330 -6.04 -16.26 2.25
C ILE A 330 -6.38 -17.34 3.26
N ARG A 331 -6.44 -18.56 2.79
CA ARG A 331 -6.77 -19.71 3.60
C ARG A 331 -5.52 -20.56 3.79
N THR A 332 -5.30 -20.99 5.01
CA THR A 332 -4.25 -21.96 5.31
C THR A 332 -4.76 -22.94 6.38
N ARG A 333 -4.13 -24.07 6.46
CA ARG A 333 -4.36 -24.99 7.56
C ARG A 333 -3.56 -24.55 8.77
N GLY A 334 -4.11 -24.78 9.95
CA GLY A 334 -3.39 -24.59 11.20
C GLY A 334 -2.08 -25.39 11.21
N HIS A 335 -1.17 -25.02 12.06
CA HIS A 335 0.07 -25.78 12.24
C HIS A 335 -0.27 -27.19 12.72
N ARG A 336 0.40 -28.14 12.10
CA ARG A 336 0.35 -29.54 12.52
C ARG A 336 1.60 -29.83 13.33
N LEU A 337 1.44 -30.39 14.50
CA LEU A 337 2.54 -30.91 15.30
C LEU A 337 2.96 -32.28 14.76
N GLU A 338 3.49 -32.34 13.55
CA GLU A 338 3.94 -33.57 12.91
C GLU A 338 5.47 -33.55 12.77
N GLY A 339 6.12 -34.16 13.73
CA GLY A 339 7.58 -34.29 13.75
C GLY A 339 8.28 -32.93 13.85
N ILE A 340 9.40 -32.80 13.14
CA ILE A 340 10.19 -31.55 13.08
C ILE A 340 9.65 -30.56 12.02
N TRP A 341 8.75 -30.99 11.17
CA TRP A 341 8.16 -30.19 10.11
C TRP A 341 6.84 -29.57 10.58
N HIS A 342 6.59 -28.33 10.22
CA HIS A 342 5.34 -27.61 10.54
C HIS A 342 5.05 -27.49 12.05
N SER A 343 6.11 -27.46 12.87
CA SER A 343 6.00 -27.38 14.33
C SER A 343 5.89 -25.95 14.87
N GLY A 344 6.18 -24.95 14.04
CA GLY A 344 6.15 -23.54 14.42
C GLY A 344 4.76 -22.92 14.29
N SER A 345 4.50 -21.86 15.05
CA SER A 345 3.34 -20.99 14.91
C SER A 345 3.79 -19.56 14.63
N PRO A 346 3.88 -19.16 13.35
CA PRO A 346 4.36 -17.83 12.97
C PRO A 346 3.29 -16.72 13.16
N MET A 347 2.13 -17.03 13.75
CA MET A 347 1.00 -16.10 13.84
C MET A 347 1.38 -14.78 14.52
N GLY A 348 2.23 -14.80 15.52
CA GLY A 348 2.72 -13.59 16.19
C GLY A 348 3.49 -12.67 15.22
N ALA A 349 4.34 -13.23 14.37
CA ALA A 349 5.07 -12.49 13.34
C ALA A 349 4.12 -11.93 12.27
N ILE A 350 3.16 -12.74 11.84
CA ILE A 350 2.14 -12.32 10.85
C ILE A 350 1.33 -11.16 11.39
N LEU A 351 0.75 -11.28 12.59
CA LEU A 351 -0.09 -10.23 13.20
C LEU A 351 0.69 -8.95 13.51
N SER A 352 1.98 -9.04 13.84
CA SER A 352 2.80 -7.85 14.08
C SER A 352 3.21 -7.12 12.80
N THR A 353 3.19 -7.80 11.66
CA THR A 353 3.63 -7.27 10.37
C THR A 353 2.46 -6.75 9.54
N LEU A 354 1.31 -7.40 9.61
CA LEU A 354 0.10 -7.00 8.88
C LEU A 354 -0.70 -6.00 9.71
N ARG A 355 -0.90 -4.81 9.18
CA ARG A 355 -1.66 -3.72 9.80
C ARG A 355 -2.80 -3.25 8.91
#